data_6dcdcc88963ac91911c59a26c59516b6
#
_entry.id   6dcdcc88963ac91911c59a26c59516b6
#
_cell.length_a   1.000
_cell.length_b   1.000
_cell.length_c   1.000
_cell.angle_alpha   90.00
_cell.angle_beta   90.00
_cell.angle_gamma   90.00
#
_symmetry.space_group_name_H-M   'P 1'
#
loop_
_entity.id
_entity.type
_entity.pdbx_description
1 polymer ?
#
loop_
_entity_poly.entity_id
_entity_poly.type
_entity_poly.pdbx_seq_one_letter_code
_entity_poly.pdbx_strand_id
1 'polypeptide(L)'
;MVRILIPSGALGLGYDPEALERGIANRPDLIAIDGGSTDSGPSYLGRGVSKYARSSTKTEWAGLMDAARRAGCPLVIGTAGTCGAGLAVDWLLEITREVLAETGQSAKIAVLKSDQNPKDISAAFASGQVTPLPAAPDIDADLIESCTNIVALAGVEQISAALATG
;
A
#
# COMPACT_ATOMS: atom_id res chain seq x y z
N MET A 1 14.86 -1.33 21.48
CA MET A 1 13.95 -2.35 20.86
C MET A 1 12.89 -1.59 20.10
N VAL A 2 12.71 -1.86 18.81
CA VAL A 2 11.66 -1.22 17.96
C VAL A 2 10.34 -1.96 18.20
N ARG A 3 9.25 -1.21 18.34
CA ARG A 3 7.89 -1.73 18.49
C ARG A 3 7.05 -1.34 17.29
N ILE A 4 6.52 -2.32 16.61
CA ILE A 4 5.65 -2.12 15.43
C ILE A 4 4.25 -2.61 15.80
N LEU A 5 3.25 -1.77 15.59
CA LEU A 5 1.84 -2.13 15.75
C LEU A 5 1.24 -2.45 14.38
N ILE A 6 0.70 -3.64 14.25
CA ILE A 6 -0.03 -4.09 13.06
C ILE A 6 -1.47 -4.36 13.50
N PRO A 7 -2.42 -3.46 13.18
CA PRO A 7 -3.79 -3.54 13.70
C PRO A 7 -4.61 -4.67 13.10
N SER A 8 -4.35 -5.02 11.86
CA SER A 8 -5.06 -6.03 11.08
C SER A 8 -4.17 -6.59 9.98
N GLY A 9 -4.58 -7.68 9.36
CA GLY A 9 -3.90 -8.28 8.21
C GLY A 9 -3.96 -7.41 6.95
N ALA A 10 -5.06 -6.68 6.75
CA ALA A 10 -5.18 -5.73 5.65
C ALA A 10 -6.24 -4.67 5.93
N LEU A 11 -6.08 -3.49 5.37
CA LEU A 11 -7.07 -2.41 5.40
C LEU A 11 -8.34 -2.85 4.65
N GLY A 12 -9.49 -2.69 5.27
CA GLY A 12 -10.79 -3.15 4.76
C GLY A 12 -11.30 -4.45 5.38
N LEU A 13 -10.49 -5.11 6.22
CA LEU A 13 -10.89 -6.31 6.96
C LEU A 13 -11.45 -6.00 8.35
N GLY A 14 -11.34 -4.75 8.79
CA GLY A 14 -11.64 -4.35 10.15
C GLY A 14 -10.55 -4.72 11.14
N TYR A 15 -10.58 -4.09 12.30
CA TYR A 15 -9.74 -4.39 13.45
C TYR A 15 -10.54 -4.19 14.73
N ASP A 16 -10.11 -4.87 15.80
CA ASP A 16 -10.68 -4.69 17.13
C ASP A 16 -10.20 -3.34 17.71
N PRO A 17 -11.12 -2.37 17.97
CA PRO A 17 -10.77 -1.07 18.52
C PRO A 17 -10.08 -1.17 19.89
N GLU A 18 -10.51 -2.10 20.74
CA GLU A 18 -9.88 -2.27 22.06
C GLU A 18 -8.46 -2.84 21.95
N ALA A 19 -8.21 -3.74 21.00
CA ALA A 19 -6.87 -4.24 20.72
C ALA A 19 -5.97 -3.13 20.17
N LEU A 20 -6.50 -2.24 19.31
CA LEU A 20 -5.78 -1.07 18.82
C LEU A 20 -5.37 -0.16 19.99
N GLU A 21 -6.30 0.15 20.92
CA GLU A 21 -6.00 0.99 22.09
C GLU A 21 -4.92 0.35 23.00
N ARG A 22 -5.01 -0.96 23.24
CA ARG A 22 -3.95 -1.67 23.97
C ARG A 22 -2.61 -1.60 23.24
N GLY A 23 -2.63 -1.67 21.91
CA GLY A 23 -1.45 -1.54 21.06
C GLY A 23 -0.80 -0.15 21.17
N ILE A 24 -1.60 0.91 21.12
CA ILE A 24 -1.15 2.30 21.29
C ILE A 24 -0.55 2.52 22.69
N ALA A 25 -1.16 1.96 23.72
CA ALA A 25 -0.65 2.06 25.10
C ALA A 25 0.76 1.46 25.27
N ASN A 26 1.16 0.54 24.40
CA ASN A 26 2.52 -0.01 24.36
C ASN A 26 3.55 0.92 23.69
N ARG A 27 3.15 2.11 23.27
CA ARG A 27 4.01 3.12 22.63
C ARG A 27 4.76 2.56 21.42
N PRO A 28 4.05 2.27 20.34
CA PRO A 28 4.69 1.81 19.10
C PRO A 28 5.57 2.91 18.50
N ASP A 29 6.67 2.51 17.89
CA ASP A 29 7.54 3.40 17.11
C ASP A 29 7.03 3.56 15.67
N LEU A 30 6.12 2.67 15.23
CA LEU A 30 5.53 2.63 13.91
C LEU A 30 4.18 1.91 13.96
N ILE A 31 3.19 2.41 13.23
CA ILE A 31 1.99 1.67 12.89
C ILE A 31 2.10 1.30 11.40
N ALA A 32 1.90 0.04 11.07
CA ALA A 32 1.96 -0.45 9.71
C ALA A 32 0.74 -1.32 9.37
N ILE A 33 0.26 -1.25 8.14
CA ILE A 33 -0.81 -2.09 7.65
C ILE A 33 -0.58 -2.41 6.17
N ASP A 34 -1.04 -3.58 5.73
CA ASP A 34 -1.18 -3.90 4.32
C ASP A 34 -2.41 -3.19 3.75
N GLY A 35 -2.29 -2.53 2.62
CA GLY A 35 -3.38 -1.84 1.93
C GLY A 35 -4.34 -2.77 1.20
N GLY A 36 -4.02 -4.03 1.14
CA GLY A 36 -4.83 -5.07 0.55
C GLY A 36 -4.02 -6.28 0.14
N SER A 37 -4.69 -7.41 0.09
CA SER A 37 -4.07 -8.68 -0.21
C SER A 37 -3.76 -8.82 -1.69
N THR A 38 -2.49 -9.02 -2.04
CA THR A 38 -2.05 -9.34 -3.41
C THR A 38 -2.57 -10.70 -3.88
N ASP A 39 -2.94 -11.59 -2.95
CA ASP A 39 -3.60 -12.88 -3.23
C ASP A 39 -5.04 -12.71 -3.71
N SER A 40 -5.65 -11.53 -3.55
CA SER A 40 -6.88 -11.16 -4.25
C SER A 40 -6.67 -11.12 -5.76
N GLY A 41 -5.43 -11.25 -6.13
CA GLY A 41 -4.94 -11.72 -7.39
C GLY A 41 -4.82 -10.66 -8.47
N PRO A 42 -4.42 -11.10 -9.62
CA PRO A 42 -4.20 -10.27 -10.80
C PRO A 42 -5.46 -9.51 -11.24
N SER A 43 -6.64 -9.92 -10.78
CA SER A 43 -7.90 -9.26 -11.14
C SER A 43 -7.96 -7.80 -10.68
N TYR A 44 -7.55 -7.51 -9.45
CA TYR A 44 -7.55 -6.12 -8.94
C TYR A 44 -6.37 -5.33 -9.47
N LEU A 45 -5.21 -5.96 -9.61
CA LEU A 45 -4.04 -5.35 -10.26
C LEU A 45 -4.33 -5.04 -11.73
N GLY A 46 -4.86 -6.00 -12.48
CA GLY A 46 -5.16 -5.81 -13.91
C GLY A 46 -6.21 -4.72 -14.16
N ARG A 47 -7.16 -4.53 -13.24
CA ARG A 47 -8.17 -3.46 -13.32
C ARG A 47 -7.72 -2.13 -12.69
N GLY A 48 -6.68 -2.14 -11.88
CA GLY A 48 -6.21 -0.96 -11.15
C GLY A 48 -7.23 -0.41 -10.13
N VAL A 49 -8.03 -1.30 -9.49
CA VAL A 49 -9.11 -0.89 -8.58
C VAL A 49 -8.98 -1.54 -7.22
N SER A 50 -9.51 -0.88 -6.19
CA SER A 50 -9.58 -1.45 -4.84
C SER A 50 -10.63 -2.56 -4.75
N LYS A 51 -10.36 -3.57 -3.94
CA LYS A 51 -11.30 -4.64 -3.56
C LYS A 51 -12.39 -4.14 -2.62
N TYR A 52 -12.04 -3.21 -1.74
CA TYR A 52 -12.90 -2.78 -0.66
C TYR A 52 -13.66 -1.51 -1.02
N ALA A 53 -14.85 -1.36 -0.42
CA ALA A 53 -15.67 -0.17 -0.62
C ALA A 53 -14.96 1.07 -0.05
N ARG A 54 -15.07 2.20 -0.77
CA ARG A 54 -14.41 3.45 -0.39
C ARG A 54 -14.80 3.93 1.01
N SER A 55 -16.07 3.77 1.38
CA SER A 55 -16.58 4.20 2.68
C SER A 55 -15.97 3.40 3.84
N SER A 56 -15.91 2.07 3.74
CA SER A 56 -15.28 1.24 4.78
C SER A 56 -13.78 1.50 4.88
N THR A 57 -13.10 1.59 3.75
CA THR A 57 -11.67 1.94 3.72
C THR A 57 -11.42 3.29 4.37
N LYS A 58 -12.24 4.31 4.05
CA LYS A 58 -12.11 5.65 4.64
C LYS A 58 -12.31 5.62 6.16
N THR A 59 -13.32 4.89 6.65
CA THR A 59 -13.59 4.77 8.09
C THR A 59 -12.42 4.13 8.84
N GLU A 60 -11.93 3.01 8.35
CA GLU A 60 -10.79 2.32 8.98
C GLU A 60 -9.51 3.14 8.90
N TRP A 61 -9.23 3.73 7.73
CA TRP A 61 -8.05 4.55 7.52
C TRP A 61 -8.04 5.80 8.41
N ALA A 62 -9.17 6.47 8.57
CA ALA A 62 -9.31 7.60 9.49
C ALA A 62 -9.00 7.21 10.94
N GLY A 63 -9.46 6.04 11.38
CA GLY A 63 -9.14 5.50 12.70
C GLY A 63 -7.64 5.24 12.90
N LEU A 64 -6.96 4.70 11.87
CA LEU A 64 -5.51 4.46 11.93
C LEU A 64 -4.71 5.77 11.88
N MET A 65 -5.15 6.76 11.11
CA MET A 65 -4.53 8.09 11.09
C MET A 65 -4.63 8.76 12.47
N ASP A 66 -5.79 8.69 13.13
CA ASP A 66 -5.96 9.19 14.50
C ASP A 66 -5.09 8.42 15.51
N ALA A 67 -5.03 7.09 15.39
CA ALA A 67 -4.18 6.25 16.23
C ALA A 67 -2.70 6.63 16.12
N ALA A 68 -2.19 6.81 14.91
CA ALA A 68 -0.82 7.23 14.65
C ALA A 68 -0.51 8.62 15.24
N ARG A 69 -1.43 9.57 15.06
CA ARG A 69 -1.34 10.92 15.64
C ARG A 69 -1.28 10.85 17.18
N ARG A 70 -2.14 10.07 17.83
CA ARG A 70 -2.16 9.89 19.29
C ARG A 70 -0.92 9.17 19.80
N ALA A 71 -0.41 8.19 19.05
CA ALA A 71 0.83 7.49 19.38
C ALA A 71 2.08 8.34 19.12
N GLY A 72 1.99 9.39 18.32
CA GLY A 72 3.12 10.22 17.91
C GLY A 72 4.13 9.49 17.04
N CYS A 73 3.67 8.55 16.21
CA CYS A 73 4.54 7.75 15.36
C CYS A 73 4.07 7.73 13.90
N PRO A 74 4.93 7.38 12.94
CA PRO A 74 4.55 7.22 11.54
C PRO A 74 3.49 6.16 11.32
N LEU A 75 2.66 6.34 10.28
CA LEU A 75 1.74 5.34 9.74
C LEU A 75 2.22 4.95 8.35
N VAL A 76 2.48 3.67 8.14
CA VAL A 76 2.94 3.13 6.85
C VAL A 76 1.89 2.16 6.30
N ILE A 77 1.59 2.30 5.03
CA ILE A 77 0.74 1.37 4.31
C ILE A 77 1.46 0.86 3.06
N GLY A 78 1.50 -0.44 2.91
CA GLY A 78 1.95 -1.11 1.68
C GLY A 78 0.77 -1.47 0.79
N THR A 79 1.00 -1.71 -0.48
CA THR A 79 -0.01 -2.17 -1.45
C THR A 79 -1.28 -1.31 -1.43
N ALA A 80 -1.11 0.02 -1.39
CA ALA A 80 -2.21 0.98 -1.22
C ALA A 80 -3.30 0.77 -2.28
N GLY A 81 -4.57 0.80 -1.83
CA GLY A 81 -5.72 0.55 -2.70
C GLY A 81 -5.83 -0.89 -3.21
N THR A 82 -5.36 -1.86 -2.43
CA THR A 82 -5.37 -3.31 -2.67
C THR A 82 -4.25 -3.83 -3.56
N CYS A 83 -3.92 -3.13 -4.64
CA CYS A 83 -3.00 -3.65 -5.66
C CYS A 83 -1.70 -2.83 -5.81
N GLY A 84 -1.61 -1.66 -5.19
CA GLY A 84 -0.43 -0.81 -5.26
C GLY A 84 -0.18 -0.16 -6.64
N ALA A 85 -1.05 -0.36 -7.62
CA ALA A 85 -0.99 0.38 -8.89
C ALA A 85 -1.17 1.89 -8.64
N GLY A 86 -0.55 2.73 -9.45
CA GLY A 86 -0.53 4.18 -9.26
C GLY A 86 -1.92 4.79 -9.07
N LEU A 87 -2.92 4.34 -9.84
CA LEU A 87 -4.31 4.77 -9.69
C LEU A 87 -4.90 4.39 -8.31
N ALA A 88 -4.56 3.22 -7.80
CA ALA A 88 -5.03 2.76 -6.49
C ALA A 88 -4.32 3.51 -5.34
N VAL A 89 -3.06 3.85 -5.52
CA VAL A 89 -2.31 4.73 -4.61
C VAL A 89 -2.94 6.12 -4.57
N ASP A 90 -3.24 6.71 -5.74
CA ASP A 90 -3.90 8.01 -5.82
C ASP A 90 -5.29 8.01 -5.17
N TRP A 91 -6.07 6.95 -5.38
CA TRP A 91 -7.37 6.78 -4.74
C TRP A 91 -7.28 6.79 -3.21
N LEU A 92 -6.29 6.12 -2.60
CA LEU A 92 -6.09 6.17 -1.15
C LEU A 92 -5.55 7.52 -0.69
N LEU A 93 -4.71 8.17 -1.50
CA LEU A 93 -4.22 9.51 -1.22
C LEU A 93 -5.37 10.54 -1.19
N GLU A 94 -6.35 10.42 -2.09
CA GLU A 94 -7.56 11.23 -2.07
C GLU A 94 -8.36 11.02 -0.77
N ILE A 95 -8.57 9.77 -0.37
CA ILE A 95 -9.22 9.45 0.92
C ILE A 95 -8.46 10.08 2.08
N THR A 96 -7.12 9.99 2.08
CA THR A 96 -6.27 10.58 3.11
C THR A 96 -6.47 12.09 3.20
N ARG A 97 -6.47 12.77 2.05
CA ARG A 97 -6.70 14.23 1.99
C ARG A 97 -8.09 14.64 2.47
N GLU A 98 -9.11 13.86 2.15
CA GLU A 98 -10.47 14.09 2.66
C GLU A 98 -10.53 13.95 4.18
N VAL A 99 -9.94 12.89 4.75
CA VAL A 99 -9.89 12.69 6.20
C VAL A 99 -9.18 13.85 6.88
N LEU A 100 -8.06 14.31 6.35
CA LEU A 100 -7.34 15.47 6.89
C LEU A 100 -8.20 16.75 6.85
N ALA A 101 -8.88 16.98 5.72
CA ALA A 101 -9.76 18.15 5.57
C ALA A 101 -10.96 18.10 6.54
N GLU A 102 -11.61 16.96 6.67
CA GLU A 102 -12.77 16.76 7.57
C GLU A 102 -12.40 16.89 9.04
N THR A 103 -11.18 16.47 9.41
CA THR A 103 -10.71 16.53 10.79
C THR A 103 -9.95 17.82 11.14
N GLY A 104 -9.72 18.69 10.16
CA GLY A 104 -8.92 19.92 10.33
C GLY A 104 -7.45 19.62 10.68
N GLN A 105 -6.95 18.43 10.33
CA GLN A 105 -5.59 18.00 10.61
C GLN A 105 -4.67 18.22 9.42
N SER A 106 -3.37 18.23 9.70
CA SER A 106 -2.32 18.25 8.68
C SER A 106 -1.37 17.07 8.91
N ALA A 107 -0.82 16.53 7.84
CA ALA A 107 0.20 15.48 7.90
C ALA A 107 1.20 15.66 6.77
N LYS A 108 2.42 15.19 6.99
CA LYS A 108 3.40 15.02 5.94
C LYS A 108 3.20 13.64 5.31
N ILE A 109 3.02 13.59 4.01
CA ILE A 109 2.70 12.37 3.29
C ILE A 109 3.80 12.09 2.27
N ALA A 110 4.45 10.94 2.39
CA ALA A 110 5.31 10.40 1.36
C ALA A 110 4.52 9.41 0.50
N VAL A 111 4.57 9.57 -0.81
CA VAL A 111 3.88 8.70 -1.77
C VAL A 111 4.92 7.98 -2.59
N LEU A 112 4.94 6.65 -2.49
CA LEU A 112 5.80 5.79 -3.28
C LEU A 112 4.94 5.10 -4.36
N LYS A 113 5.27 5.31 -5.61
CA LYS A 113 4.68 4.63 -6.77
C LYS A 113 5.73 3.76 -7.41
N SER A 114 5.37 2.52 -7.71
CA SER A 114 6.28 1.54 -8.28
C SER A 114 5.76 0.97 -9.61
N ASP A 115 4.91 1.73 -10.29
CA ASP A 115 4.44 1.36 -11.63
C ASP A 115 5.61 1.27 -12.60
N GLN A 116 5.57 0.26 -13.45
CA GLN A 116 6.57 0.01 -14.47
C GLN A 116 5.94 0.17 -15.85
N ASN A 117 6.72 0.68 -16.80
CA ASN A 117 6.27 0.76 -18.20
C ASN A 117 6.29 -0.66 -18.81
N PRO A 118 5.17 -1.17 -19.32
CA PRO A 118 5.09 -2.51 -19.91
C PRO A 118 6.11 -2.74 -21.03
N LYS A 119 6.40 -1.73 -21.88
CA LYS A 119 7.37 -1.83 -22.97
C LYS A 119 8.80 -2.01 -22.44
N ASP A 120 9.15 -1.30 -21.37
CA ASP A 120 10.48 -1.41 -20.77
C ASP A 120 10.67 -2.79 -20.14
N ILE A 121 9.63 -3.32 -19.47
CA ILE A 121 9.67 -4.66 -18.87
C ILE A 121 9.67 -5.74 -19.98
N SER A 122 8.92 -5.58 -21.05
CA SER A 122 8.94 -6.48 -22.22
C SER A 122 10.35 -6.53 -22.85
N ALA A 123 10.98 -5.38 -23.06
CA ALA A 123 12.36 -5.32 -23.56
C ALA A 123 13.37 -5.98 -22.60
N ALA A 124 13.23 -5.75 -21.30
CA ALA A 124 14.07 -6.38 -20.28
C ALA A 124 13.88 -7.91 -20.23
N PHE A 125 12.65 -8.38 -20.42
CA PHE A 125 12.34 -9.81 -20.53
C PHE A 125 12.97 -10.42 -21.79
N ALA A 126 12.82 -9.80 -22.95
CA ALA A 126 13.41 -10.26 -24.21
C ALA A 126 14.95 -10.31 -24.14
N SER A 127 15.59 -9.45 -23.35
CA SER A 127 17.03 -9.44 -23.12
C SER A 127 17.51 -10.37 -21.98
N GLY A 128 16.60 -11.10 -21.33
CA GLY A 128 16.91 -12.02 -20.22
C GLY A 128 17.20 -11.35 -18.88
N GLN A 129 16.92 -10.06 -18.74
CA GLN A 129 17.09 -9.32 -17.47
C GLN A 129 15.92 -9.56 -16.50
N VAL A 130 14.76 -9.98 -17.01
CA VAL A 130 13.60 -10.38 -16.24
C VAL A 130 13.28 -11.83 -16.54
N THR A 131 13.09 -12.62 -15.51
CA THR A 131 12.77 -14.05 -15.63
C THR A 131 11.51 -14.39 -14.85
N PRO A 132 10.65 -15.29 -15.37
CA PRO A 132 9.50 -15.76 -14.62
C PRO A 132 9.92 -16.46 -13.32
N LEU A 133 9.05 -16.37 -12.31
CA LEU A 133 9.22 -17.19 -11.11
C LEU A 133 9.01 -18.67 -11.44
N PRO A 134 9.67 -19.60 -10.71
CA PRO A 134 9.39 -21.02 -10.85
C PRO A 134 7.90 -21.31 -10.69
N ALA A 135 7.35 -22.15 -11.54
CA ALA A 135 5.93 -22.52 -11.60
C ALA A 135 4.97 -21.35 -11.93
N ALA A 136 5.47 -20.21 -12.41
CA ALA A 136 4.61 -19.18 -13.01
C ALA A 136 4.00 -19.71 -14.34
N PRO A 137 2.83 -19.20 -14.74
CA PRO A 137 2.32 -19.45 -16.09
C PRO A 137 3.33 -19.00 -17.15
N ASP A 138 3.24 -19.62 -18.33
CA ASP A 138 4.04 -19.18 -19.48
C ASP A 138 3.71 -17.73 -19.81
N ILE A 139 4.75 -16.92 -19.93
CA ILE A 139 4.67 -15.52 -20.33
C ILE A 139 5.63 -15.25 -21.47
N ASP A 140 5.28 -14.29 -22.31
CA ASP A 140 6.12 -13.79 -23.40
C ASP A 140 6.17 -12.27 -23.39
N ALA A 141 6.97 -11.71 -24.27
CA ALA A 141 7.16 -10.28 -24.38
C ALA A 141 5.86 -9.53 -24.78
N ASP A 142 5.06 -10.13 -25.65
CA ASP A 142 3.80 -9.55 -26.16
C ASP A 142 2.75 -9.49 -25.04
N LEU A 143 2.66 -10.56 -24.24
CA LEU A 143 1.79 -10.59 -23.07
C LEU A 143 2.18 -9.52 -22.06
N ILE A 144 3.47 -9.38 -21.77
CA ILE A 144 3.98 -8.33 -20.86
C ILE A 144 3.63 -6.94 -21.40
N GLU A 145 3.84 -6.68 -22.69
CA GLU A 145 3.52 -5.38 -23.31
C GLU A 145 2.03 -5.07 -23.29
N SER A 146 1.18 -6.09 -23.31
CA SER A 146 -0.28 -5.95 -23.21
C SER A 146 -0.81 -5.69 -21.80
N CYS A 147 0.01 -5.81 -20.76
CA CYS A 147 -0.42 -5.59 -19.40
C CYS A 147 -0.86 -4.14 -19.16
N THR A 148 -2.01 -3.98 -18.50
CA THR A 148 -2.54 -2.66 -18.12
C THR A 148 -1.73 -2.04 -17.00
N ASN A 149 -1.34 -2.86 -16.02
CA ASN A 149 -0.57 -2.43 -14.85
C ASN A 149 0.53 -3.45 -14.57
N ILE A 150 1.74 -2.96 -14.39
CA ILE A 150 2.87 -3.72 -13.84
C ILE A 150 3.40 -2.92 -12.67
N VAL A 151 3.51 -3.52 -11.49
CA VAL A 151 4.06 -2.88 -10.30
C VAL A 151 5.25 -3.68 -9.80
N ALA A 152 6.31 -2.98 -9.45
CA ALA A 152 7.47 -3.56 -8.77
C ALA A 152 7.28 -3.51 -7.25
N LEU A 153 7.97 -4.37 -6.52
CA LEU A 153 8.08 -4.22 -5.07
C LEU A 153 8.91 -2.98 -4.75
N ALA A 154 8.37 -2.09 -3.91
CA ALA A 154 9.17 -1.04 -3.31
C ALA A 154 10.12 -1.67 -2.28
N GLY A 155 11.41 -1.43 -2.40
CA GLY A 155 12.41 -1.91 -1.45
C GLY A 155 12.34 -1.17 -0.11
N VAL A 156 12.94 -1.78 0.92
CA VAL A 156 13.05 -1.18 2.25
C VAL A 156 13.79 0.16 2.20
N GLU A 157 14.69 0.34 1.24
CA GLU A 157 15.47 1.56 1.02
C GLU A 157 14.56 2.75 0.73
N GLN A 158 13.56 2.57 -0.11
CA GLN A 158 12.61 3.63 -0.48
C GLN A 158 11.73 4.03 0.71
N ILE A 159 11.25 3.04 1.47
CA ILE A 159 10.45 3.28 2.67
C ILE A 159 11.30 3.99 3.73
N SER A 160 12.53 3.54 3.95
CA SER A 160 13.45 4.18 4.90
C SER A 160 13.78 5.61 4.50
N ALA A 161 14.03 5.87 3.22
CA ALA A 161 14.26 7.21 2.71
C ALA A 161 13.04 8.12 2.91
N ALA A 162 11.83 7.60 2.66
CA ALA A 162 10.60 8.34 2.90
C ALA A 162 10.42 8.69 4.40
N LEU A 163 10.62 7.74 5.30
CA LEU A 163 10.54 7.96 6.75
C LEU A 163 11.59 8.95 7.25
N ALA A 164 12.78 8.98 6.65
CA ALA A 164 13.86 9.91 7.01
C ALA A 164 13.56 11.38 6.64
N THR A 165 12.56 11.63 5.83
CA THR A 165 12.12 13.01 5.52
C THR A 165 11.32 13.66 6.65
N GLY A 166 10.93 12.93 7.69
CA GLY A 166 10.25 13.37 8.90
C GLY A 166 8.77 13.47 8.77
#